data_434e42020f58736a7aa2cb17a1ad4033
#
_entry.id   434e42020f58736a7aa2cb17a1ad4033
#
_cell.length_a   1.000
_cell.length_b   1.000
_cell.length_c   1.000
_cell.angle_alpha   90.00
_cell.angle_beta   90.00
_cell.angle_gamma   90.00
#
_symmetry.space_group_name_H-M   'P 1'
#
loop_
_entity.id
_entity.type
_entity.pdbx_description
1 polymer ?
#
loop_
_entity_poly.entity_id
_entity_poly.type
_entity_poly.pdbx_seq_one_letter_code
_entity_poly.pdbx_strand_id
1 'polypeptide(L)'
;MEEVLRVGQYLIDNAEKIVRDMTEKGMKNVDFSVTEEMLERSIKHNIEFLVLLAESFEDTEEAAEVELIKWSKHVGEQQAAMFNQFSTFIKPFAKNRLMYLEYITQISINHGLSTEDVVKINNRIGYLMDVSMIETINAYEAYHDSLIEERQKEINELSAPIVPIQQGIAVLPLIGIMDSSRFQYIINHLVPSIPHRSMEHLIIDFSGILTIDSEVAEQIFILHSVLQLLGIHVMFSGMRPNLSMEVVRAGIDFSNFQTFSNVKQAVDSVNR
;
A
#
# COMPACT_ATOMS: atom_id res chain seq x y z
N MET A 1 -29.47 -5.62 -33.61
CA MET A 1 -28.00 -5.91 -33.52
C MET A 1 -27.19 -4.97 -34.41
N GLU A 2 -27.47 -4.88 -35.73
CA GLU A 2 -26.71 -3.97 -36.61
C GLU A 2 -26.78 -2.49 -36.20
N GLU A 3 -27.92 -2.03 -35.74
CA GLU A 3 -28.08 -0.63 -35.26
C GLU A 3 -27.32 -0.35 -33.95
N VAL A 4 -27.23 -1.33 -33.06
CA VAL A 4 -26.43 -1.23 -31.83
C VAL A 4 -24.94 -1.08 -32.16
N LEU A 5 -24.44 -1.89 -33.12
CA LEU A 5 -23.06 -1.80 -33.60
C LEU A 5 -22.74 -0.45 -34.22
N ARG A 6 -23.69 0.12 -34.98
CA ARG A 6 -23.54 1.48 -35.54
C ARG A 6 -23.43 2.55 -34.45
N VAL A 7 -24.17 2.41 -33.37
CA VAL A 7 -24.04 3.32 -32.22
C VAL A 7 -22.66 3.16 -31.58
N GLY A 8 -22.18 1.93 -31.38
CA GLY A 8 -20.82 1.66 -30.87
C GLY A 8 -19.75 2.34 -31.71
N GLN A 9 -19.79 2.12 -33.04
CA GLN A 9 -18.85 2.73 -33.96
C GLN A 9 -18.93 4.28 -33.95
N TYR A 10 -20.14 4.84 -33.90
CA TYR A 10 -20.31 6.28 -33.77
C TYR A 10 -19.68 6.85 -32.50
N LEU A 11 -19.82 6.15 -31.35
CA LEU A 11 -19.22 6.54 -30.11
C LEU A 11 -17.67 6.52 -30.18
N ILE A 12 -17.11 5.50 -30.82
CA ILE A 12 -15.65 5.38 -31.04
C ILE A 12 -15.15 6.53 -31.92
N ASP A 13 -15.76 6.73 -33.07
CA ASP A 13 -15.36 7.74 -34.08
C ASP A 13 -15.47 9.19 -33.53
N ASN A 14 -16.35 9.42 -32.57
CA ASN A 14 -16.61 10.74 -32.01
C ASN A 14 -16.19 10.85 -30.54
N ALA A 15 -15.43 9.90 -29.99
CA ALA A 15 -15.11 9.80 -28.55
C ALA A 15 -14.49 11.09 -28.00
N GLU A 16 -13.50 11.66 -28.69
CA GLU A 16 -12.85 12.90 -28.24
C GLU A 16 -13.84 14.07 -28.18
N LYS A 17 -14.67 14.26 -29.21
CA LYS A 17 -15.66 15.33 -29.23
C LYS A 17 -16.70 15.18 -28.13
N ILE A 18 -17.21 13.97 -27.94
CA ILE A 18 -18.20 13.65 -26.90
C ILE A 18 -17.63 13.92 -25.52
N VAL A 19 -16.43 13.43 -25.24
CA VAL A 19 -15.78 13.59 -23.95
C VAL A 19 -15.45 15.04 -23.63
N ARG A 20 -14.97 15.82 -24.62
CA ARG A 20 -14.71 17.25 -24.41
C ARG A 20 -16.00 18.02 -24.10
N ASP A 21 -17.11 17.73 -24.78
CA ASP A 21 -18.42 18.34 -24.50
C ASP A 21 -18.96 17.95 -23.11
N MET A 22 -18.81 16.68 -22.73
CA MET A 22 -19.14 16.20 -21.38
C MET A 22 -18.29 16.89 -20.31
N THR A 23 -16.98 17.02 -20.55
CA THR A 23 -16.05 17.64 -19.63
C THR A 23 -16.37 19.13 -19.43
N GLU A 24 -16.64 19.87 -20.50
CA GLU A 24 -17.02 21.27 -20.43
C GLU A 24 -18.31 21.48 -19.61
N LYS A 25 -19.30 20.61 -19.77
CA LYS A 25 -20.54 20.64 -18.98
C LYS A 25 -20.29 20.26 -17.51
N GLY A 26 -19.46 19.26 -17.27
CA GLY A 26 -19.09 18.79 -15.92
C GLY A 26 -18.32 19.82 -15.12
N MET A 27 -17.39 20.53 -15.75
CA MET A 27 -16.54 21.55 -15.12
C MET A 27 -17.31 22.71 -14.48
N LYS A 28 -18.51 23.01 -14.97
CA LYS A 28 -19.36 24.07 -14.38
C LYS A 28 -19.76 23.84 -12.92
N ASN A 29 -19.52 22.61 -12.40
CA ASN A 29 -19.93 22.18 -11.07
C ASN A 29 -18.75 21.70 -10.20
N VAL A 30 -17.50 22.05 -10.53
CA VAL A 30 -16.30 21.62 -9.79
C VAL A 30 -15.85 22.74 -8.86
N ASP A 31 -15.80 22.45 -7.54
CA ASP A 31 -15.46 23.40 -6.46
C ASP A 31 -13.94 23.49 -6.15
N PHE A 32 -13.07 22.91 -6.97
CA PHE A 32 -11.63 22.95 -6.76
C PHE A 32 -10.88 23.37 -8.03
N SER A 33 -9.67 23.92 -7.85
CA SER A 33 -8.82 24.31 -8.96
C SER A 33 -8.24 23.08 -9.68
N VAL A 34 -8.63 22.87 -10.93
CA VAL A 34 -8.09 21.82 -11.81
C VAL A 34 -6.99 22.45 -12.66
N THR A 35 -5.80 21.85 -12.67
CA THR A 35 -4.73 22.28 -13.57
C THR A 35 -5.01 21.80 -14.98
N GLU A 36 -4.44 22.48 -15.98
CA GLU A 36 -4.58 22.09 -17.38
C GLU A 36 -4.09 20.65 -17.65
N GLU A 37 -2.98 20.27 -17.01
CA GLU A 37 -2.44 18.90 -17.08
C GLU A 37 -3.41 17.86 -16.51
N MET A 38 -4.02 18.13 -15.36
CA MET A 38 -5.02 17.24 -14.76
C MET A 38 -6.27 17.12 -15.65
N LEU A 39 -6.67 18.22 -16.30
CA LEU A 39 -7.81 18.24 -17.20
C LEU A 39 -7.55 17.38 -18.44
N GLU A 40 -6.43 17.58 -19.13
CA GLU A 40 -6.07 16.80 -20.33
C GLU A 40 -5.90 15.31 -20.02
N ARG A 41 -5.33 14.97 -18.87
CA ARG A 41 -5.24 13.58 -18.42
C ARG A 41 -6.61 12.97 -18.16
N SER A 42 -7.52 13.71 -17.52
CA SER A 42 -8.90 13.28 -17.32
C SER A 42 -9.64 13.07 -18.63
N ILE A 43 -9.47 13.99 -19.58
CA ILE A 43 -10.05 13.87 -20.92
C ILE A 43 -9.54 12.58 -21.60
N LYS A 44 -8.24 12.34 -21.58
CA LYS A 44 -7.65 11.13 -22.15
C LYS A 44 -8.23 9.85 -21.56
N HIS A 45 -8.29 9.75 -20.22
CA HIS A 45 -8.88 8.59 -19.53
C HIS A 45 -10.37 8.40 -19.88
N ASN A 46 -11.14 9.49 -19.97
CA ASN A 46 -12.54 9.40 -20.32
C ASN A 46 -12.75 9.00 -21.79
N ILE A 47 -11.85 9.38 -22.73
CA ILE A 47 -11.86 8.91 -24.11
C ILE A 47 -11.61 7.40 -24.15
N GLU A 48 -10.56 6.92 -23.51
CA GLU A 48 -10.23 5.50 -23.40
C GLU A 48 -11.41 4.71 -22.81
N PHE A 49 -12.01 5.23 -21.74
CA PHE A 49 -13.17 4.61 -21.10
C PHE A 49 -14.40 4.54 -22.00
N LEU A 50 -14.72 5.63 -22.71
CA LEU A 50 -15.85 5.65 -23.65
C LEU A 50 -15.65 4.66 -24.79
N VAL A 51 -14.42 4.53 -25.30
CA VAL A 51 -14.07 3.55 -26.33
C VAL A 51 -14.29 2.12 -25.81
N LEU A 52 -13.78 1.79 -24.63
CA LEU A 52 -13.98 0.46 -24.02
C LEU A 52 -15.47 0.14 -23.81
N LEU A 53 -16.26 1.13 -23.37
CA LEU A 53 -17.72 0.95 -23.25
C LEU A 53 -18.37 0.71 -24.62
N ALA A 54 -17.96 1.39 -25.66
CA ALA A 54 -18.51 1.25 -27.01
C ALA A 54 -18.11 -0.08 -27.66
N GLU A 55 -16.85 -0.51 -27.53
CA GLU A 55 -16.36 -1.81 -27.99
C GLU A 55 -17.11 -2.97 -27.33
N SER A 56 -17.55 -2.77 -26.09
CA SER A 56 -18.37 -3.77 -25.39
C SER A 56 -19.68 -4.14 -26.10
N PHE A 57 -20.13 -3.34 -27.07
CA PHE A 57 -21.34 -3.66 -27.85
C PHE A 57 -21.10 -4.76 -28.88
N GLU A 58 -19.86 -4.97 -29.30
CA GLU A 58 -19.46 -6.02 -30.26
C GLU A 58 -19.00 -7.28 -29.57
N ASP A 59 -18.37 -7.13 -28.41
CA ASP A 59 -17.72 -8.21 -27.67
C ASP A 59 -18.70 -9.06 -26.87
N THR A 60 -18.26 -10.27 -26.53
CA THR A 60 -18.88 -11.04 -25.45
C THR A 60 -18.76 -10.29 -24.13
N GLU A 61 -19.70 -10.52 -23.22
CA GLU A 61 -19.68 -9.86 -21.91
C GLU A 61 -18.35 -10.08 -21.17
N GLU A 62 -17.81 -11.30 -21.24
CA GLU A 62 -16.57 -11.67 -20.58
C GLU A 62 -15.32 -10.97 -21.17
N ALA A 63 -15.24 -10.83 -22.50
CA ALA A 63 -14.08 -10.20 -23.13
C ALA A 63 -14.00 -8.70 -22.84
N ALA A 64 -15.14 -8.00 -22.96
CA ALA A 64 -15.23 -6.57 -22.63
C ALA A 64 -14.90 -6.29 -21.16
N GLU A 65 -15.35 -7.17 -20.24
CA GLU A 65 -15.08 -7.02 -18.81
C GLU A 65 -13.59 -7.18 -18.49
N VAL A 66 -12.90 -8.14 -19.12
CA VAL A 66 -11.45 -8.38 -18.89
C VAL A 66 -10.61 -7.15 -19.26
N GLU A 67 -10.85 -6.54 -20.42
CA GLU A 67 -10.08 -5.35 -20.83
C GLU A 67 -10.41 -4.13 -19.95
N LEU A 68 -11.68 -3.95 -19.61
CA LEU A 68 -12.11 -2.90 -18.70
C LEU A 68 -11.48 -3.02 -17.31
N ILE A 69 -11.40 -4.24 -16.75
CA ILE A 69 -10.75 -4.52 -15.46
C ILE A 69 -9.27 -4.14 -15.50
N LYS A 70 -8.54 -4.52 -16.55
CA LYS A 70 -7.13 -4.16 -16.71
C LYS A 70 -6.94 -2.65 -16.74
N TRP A 71 -7.73 -1.97 -17.53
CA TRP A 71 -7.70 -0.52 -17.63
C TRP A 71 -8.04 0.15 -16.30
N SER A 72 -9.09 -0.31 -15.62
CA SER A 72 -9.53 0.23 -14.33
C SER A 72 -8.47 0.08 -13.22
N LYS A 73 -7.77 -1.05 -13.17
CA LYS A 73 -6.65 -1.27 -12.25
C LYS A 73 -5.52 -0.27 -12.51
N HIS A 74 -5.14 -0.10 -13.76
CA HIS A 74 -4.11 0.86 -14.11
C HIS A 74 -4.48 2.31 -13.74
N VAL A 75 -5.73 2.70 -13.97
CA VAL A 75 -6.25 4.01 -13.55
C VAL A 75 -6.23 4.13 -12.02
N GLY A 76 -6.64 3.09 -11.29
CA GLY A 76 -6.63 3.06 -9.83
C GLY A 76 -5.24 3.32 -9.25
N GLU A 77 -4.22 2.65 -9.75
CA GLU A 77 -2.81 2.85 -9.36
C GLU A 77 -2.33 4.28 -9.67
N GLN A 78 -2.65 4.81 -10.85
CA GLN A 78 -2.29 6.19 -11.21
C GLN A 78 -2.98 7.21 -10.30
N GLN A 79 -4.24 7.01 -9.97
CA GLN A 79 -4.99 7.90 -9.07
C GLN A 79 -4.42 7.83 -7.64
N ALA A 80 -4.03 6.64 -7.16
CA ALA A 80 -3.41 6.46 -5.87
C ALA A 80 -2.07 7.20 -5.75
N ALA A 81 -1.28 7.21 -6.81
CA ALA A 81 -0.02 7.96 -6.85
C ALA A 81 -0.23 9.50 -6.84
N MET A 82 -1.39 9.98 -7.29
CA MET A 82 -1.69 11.42 -7.41
C MET A 82 -2.47 11.98 -6.22
N PHE A 83 -3.36 11.21 -5.65
CA PHE A 83 -4.31 11.65 -4.64
C PHE A 83 -4.18 10.84 -3.36
N ASN A 84 -3.90 11.53 -2.24
CA ASN A 84 -3.86 10.92 -0.92
C ASN A 84 -5.25 10.61 -0.33
N GLN A 85 -6.32 11.13 -0.94
CA GLN A 85 -7.69 10.94 -0.48
C GLN A 85 -8.57 10.39 -1.59
N PHE A 86 -9.00 9.18 -1.42
CA PHE A 86 -9.92 8.49 -2.33
C PHE A 86 -11.22 9.28 -2.58
N SER A 87 -11.74 9.94 -1.55
CA SER A 87 -12.97 10.75 -1.63
C SER A 87 -12.91 11.84 -2.70
N THR A 88 -11.74 12.38 -3.01
CA THR A 88 -11.54 13.42 -4.04
C THR A 88 -11.81 12.85 -5.44
N PHE A 89 -11.39 11.62 -5.66
CA PHE A 89 -11.56 10.91 -6.92
C PHE A 89 -13.01 10.41 -7.13
N ILE A 90 -13.65 9.86 -6.08
CA ILE A 90 -14.97 9.21 -6.23
C ILE A 90 -16.14 10.19 -6.29
N LYS A 91 -16.01 11.39 -5.69
CA LYS A 91 -17.11 12.38 -5.64
C LYS A 91 -17.77 12.68 -7.00
N PRO A 92 -17.01 12.85 -8.09
CA PRO A 92 -17.62 13.13 -9.41
C PRO A 92 -18.32 11.94 -10.03
N PHE A 93 -18.04 10.70 -9.58
CA PHE A 93 -18.48 9.48 -10.27
C PHE A 93 -19.98 9.40 -10.52
N ALA A 94 -20.79 9.67 -9.50
CA ALA A 94 -22.25 9.58 -9.64
C ALA A 94 -22.81 10.54 -10.71
N LYS A 95 -22.28 11.76 -10.79
CA LYS A 95 -22.66 12.74 -11.82
C LYS A 95 -22.14 12.34 -13.18
N ASN A 96 -20.90 11.87 -13.27
CA ASN A 96 -20.31 11.39 -14.51
C ASN A 96 -21.10 10.21 -15.06
N ARG A 97 -21.47 9.24 -14.21
CA ARG A 97 -22.28 8.09 -14.59
C ARG A 97 -23.61 8.52 -15.25
N LEU A 98 -24.34 9.44 -14.61
CA LEU A 98 -25.58 9.97 -15.19
C LEU A 98 -25.32 10.63 -16.53
N MET A 99 -24.28 11.41 -16.66
CA MET A 99 -23.93 12.11 -17.91
C MET A 99 -23.60 11.12 -19.03
N TYR A 100 -22.83 10.06 -18.76
CA TYR A 100 -22.58 8.99 -19.75
C TYR A 100 -23.88 8.34 -20.22
N LEU A 101 -24.76 7.95 -19.30
CA LEU A 101 -26.02 7.31 -19.62
C LEU A 101 -26.94 8.25 -20.43
N GLU A 102 -27.03 9.54 -20.08
CA GLU A 102 -27.81 10.53 -20.84
C GLU A 102 -27.29 10.72 -22.25
N TYR A 103 -25.99 10.92 -22.46
CA TYR A 103 -25.38 11.08 -23.78
C TYR A 103 -25.58 9.87 -24.67
N ILE A 104 -25.30 8.67 -24.15
CA ILE A 104 -25.41 7.43 -24.91
C ILE A 104 -26.88 7.13 -25.24
N THR A 105 -27.79 7.37 -24.29
CA THR A 105 -29.23 7.26 -24.51
C THR A 105 -29.68 8.19 -25.67
N GLN A 106 -29.29 9.47 -25.66
CA GLN A 106 -29.67 10.42 -26.67
C GLN A 106 -29.10 10.04 -28.05
N ILE A 107 -27.84 9.58 -28.10
CA ILE A 107 -27.22 9.11 -29.34
C ILE A 107 -27.96 7.87 -29.85
N SER A 108 -28.30 6.92 -28.99
CA SER A 108 -29.04 5.70 -29.35
C SER A 108 -30.42 6.02 -29.94
N ILE A 109 -31.16 6.95 -29.33
CA ILE A 109 -32.46 7.41 -29.83
C ILE A 109 -32.32 8.08 -31.21
N ASN A 110 -31.32 8.94 -31.38
CA ASN A 110 -31.06 9.64 -32.64
C ASN A 110 -30.68 8.69 -33.80
N HIS A 111 -30.10 7.51 -33.45
CA HIS A 111 -29.81 6.45 -34.43
C HIS A 111 -30.97 5.49 -34.63
N GLY A 112 -32.14 5.76 -34.05
CA GLY A 112 -33.36 5.00 -34.27
C GLY A 112 -33.45 3.66 -33.53
N LEU A 113 -32.68 3.47 -32.48
CA LEU A 113 -32.74 2.24 -31.66
C LEU A 113 -34.12 2.09 -31.03
N SER A 114 -34.56 0.83 -30.90
CA SER A 114 -35.76 0.50 -30.15
C SER A 114 -35.57 0.79 -28.64
N THR A 115 -36.68 1.03 -27.94
CA THR A 115 -36.63 1.22 -26.48
C THR A 115 -35.98 0.03 -25.78
N GLU A 116 -36.19 -1.19 -26.27
CA GLU A 116 -35.59 -2.40 -25.73
C GLU A 116 -34.07 -2.37 -25.87
N ASP A 117 -33.54 -2.00 -27.01
CA ASP A 117 -32.10 -1.92 -27.24
C ASP A 117 -31.46 -0.80 -26.44
N VAL A 118 -32.12 0.36 -26.32
CA VAL A 118 -31.65 1.45 -25.44
C VAL A 118 -31.55 0.99 -23.99
N VAL A 119 -32.53 0.24 -23.47
CA VAL A 119 -32.50 -0.30 -22.11
C VAL A 119 -31.35 -1.32 -21.94
N LYS A 120 -31.13 -2.20 -22.93
CA LYS A 120 -30.02 -3.17 -22.91
C LYS A 120 -28.67 -2.46 -22.84
N ILE A 121 -28.46 -1.46 -23.70
CA ILE A 121 -27.22 -0.66 -23.69
C ILE A 121 -27.02 0.01 -22.35
N ASN A 122 -28.03 0.68 -21.81
CA ASN A 122 -27.92 1.38 -20.54
C ASN A 122 -27.61 0.44 -19.37
N ASN A 123 -28.23 -0.74 -19.34
CA ASN A 123 -27.94 -1.75 -18.31
C ASN A 123 -26.50 -2.24 -18.42
N ARG A 124 -26.02 -2.54 -19.64
CA ARG A 124 -24.64 -2.99 -19.87
C ARG A 124 -23.64 -1.92 -19.46
N ILE A 125 -23.82 -0.69 -19.90
CA ILE A 125 -22.93 0.43 -19.53
C ILE A 125 -22.95 0.66 -18.03
N GLY A 126 -24.14 0.66 -17.40
CA GLY A 126 -24.27 0.81 -15.96
C GLY A 126 -23.49 -0.25 -15.20
N TYR A 127 -23.62 -1.52 -15.60
CA TYR A 127 -22.86 -2.63 -15.03
C TYR A 127 -21.34 -2.46 -15.19
N LEU A 128 -20.88 -2.17 -16.41
CA LEU A 128 -19.45 -1.99 -16.68
C LEU A 128 -18.86 -0.79 -15.93
N MET A 129 -19.63 0.29 -15.76
CA MET A 129 -19.21 1.43 -14.94
C MET A 129 -19.07 1.04 -13.45
N ASP A 130 -19.99 0.23 -12.95
CA ASP A 130 -19.92 -0.25 -11.55
C ASP A 130 -18.73 -1.20 -11.36
N VAL A 131 -18.47 -2.13 -12.31
CA VAL A 131 -17.26 -2.99 -12.30
C VAL A 131 -15.99 -2.15 -12.35
N SER A 132 -15.91 -1.19 -13.27
CA SER A 132 -14.76 -0.31 -13.38
C SER A 132 -14.49 0.45 -12.10
N MET A 133 -15.52 0.95 -11.41
CA MET A 133 -15.37 1.65 -10.15
C MET A 133 -14.83 0.73 -9.06
N ILE A 134 -15.37 -0.47 -8.92
CA ILE A 134 -14.92 -1.46 -7.94
C ILE A 134 -13.43 -1.80 -8.15
N GLU A 135 -13.04 -2.09 -9.39
CA GLU A 135 -11.65 -2.45 -9.70
C GLU A 135 -10.68 -1.27 -9.54
N THR A 136 -11.13 -0.06 -9.82
CA THR A 136 -10.34 1.17 -9.56
C THR A 136 -10.14 1.38 -8.05
N ILE A 137 -11.18 1.13 -7.22
CA ILE A 137 -11.08 1.19 -5.76
C ILE A 137 -10.09 0.17 -5.24
N ASN A 138 -10.25 -1.10 -5.64
CA ASN A 138 -9.40 -2.20 -5.22
C ASN A 138 -7.92 -1.92 -5.54
N ALA A 139 -7.63 -1.42 -6.73
CA ALA A 139 -6.27 -1.07 -7.13
C ALA A 139 -5.71 0.13 -6.37
N TYR A 140 -6.54 1.14 -6.09
CA TYR A 140 -6.16 2.30 -5.28
C TYR A 140 -5.80 1.87 -3.85
N GLU A 141 -6.61 1.04 -3.21
CA GLU A 141 -6.38 0.54 -1.85
C GLU A 141 -5.12 -0.33 -1.81
N ALA A 142 -4.97 -1.29 -2.74
CA ALA A 142 -3.79 -2.15 -2.82
C ALA A 142 -2.48 -1.36 -2.97
N TYR A 143 -2.49 -0.27 -3.75
CA TYR A 143 -1.34 0.62 -3.89
C TYR A 143 -0.97 1.31 -2.57
N HIS A 144 -1.95 1.84 -1.85
CA HIS A 144 -1.70 2.49 -0.56
C HIS A 144 -1.23 1.49 0.50
N ASP A 145 -1.80 0.29 0.54
CA ASP A 145 -1.39 -0.77 1.46
C ASP A 145 0.07 -1.17 1.20
N SER A 146 0.46 -1.37 -0.06
CA SER A 146 1.85 -1.67 -0.43
C SER A 146 2.83 -0.56 0.00
N LEU A 147 2.43 0.70 -0.12
CA LEU A 147 3.22 1.85 0.29
C LEU A 147 3.38 1.92 1.83
N ILE A 148 2.33 1.58 2.57
CA ILE A 148 2.38 1.49 4.04
C ILE A 148 3.32 0.37 4.47
N GLU A 149 3.23 -0.82 3.85
CA GLU A 149 4.11 -1.95 4.13
C GLU A 149 5.58 -1.61 3.83
N GLU A 150 5.86 -0.98 2.70
CA GLU A 150 7.21 -0.56 2.32
C GLU A 150 7.79 0.44 3.33
N ARG A 151 7.02 1.45 3.71
CA ARG A 151 7.43 2.43 4.73
C ARG A 151 7.65 1.77 6.09
N GLN A 152 6.78 0.83 6.48
CA GLN A 152 6.94 0.10 7.74
C GLN A 152 8.20 -0.75 7.73
N LYS A 153 8.52 -1.38 6.60
CA LYS A 153 9.77 -2.13 6.42
C LYS A 153 10.99 -1.21 6.56
N GLU A 154 10.99 -0.05 5.91
CA GLU A 154 12.06 0.94 6.01
C GLU A 154 12.23 1.44 7.46
N ILE A 155 11.15 1.74 8.17
CA ILE A 155 11.19 2.10 9.59
C ILE A 155 11.79 0.96 10.42
N ASN A 156 11.43 -0.27 10.18
CA ASN A 156 11.94 -1.42 10.89
C ASN A 156 13.45 -1.63 10.62
N GLU A 157 13.90 -1.49 9.37
CA GLU A 157 15.32 -1.58 9.00
C GLU A 157 16.17 -0.50 9.69
N LEU A 158 15.67 0.72 9.77
CA LEU A 158 16.38 1.84 10.41
C LEU A 158 16.36 1.78 11.95
N SER A 159 15.37 1.10 12.52
CA SER A 159 15.13 1.13 13.97
C SER A 159 15.91 0.11 14.79
N ALA A 160 16.55 -0.86 14.15
CA ALA A 160 17.37 -1.88 14.84
C ALA A 160 18.61 -2.28 14.01
N PRO A 161 19.48 -1.34 13.60
CA PRO A 161 20.66 -1.67 12.81
C PRO A 161 21.68 -2.43 13.67
N ILE A 162 22.27 -3.51 13.14
CA ILE A 162 23.45 -4.11 13.76
C ILE A 162 24.66 -3.26 13.38
N VAL A 163 25.22 -2.58 14.36
CA VAL A 163 26.35 -1.65 14.19
C VAL A 163 27.65 -2.33 14.61
N PRO A 164 28.57 -2.65 13.70
CA PRO A 164 29.91 -3.14 14.04
C PRO A 164 30.65 -2.07 14.84
N ILE A 165 31.20 -2.44 16.01
CA ILE A 165 31.99 -1.53 16.84
C ILE A 165 33.49 -1.81 16.68
N GLN A 166 33.87 -3.09 16.70
CA GLN A 166 35.22 -3.57 16.43
C GLN A 166 35.18 -5.00 15.88
N GLN A 167 36.36 -5.58 15.59
CA GLN A 167 36.42 -6.92 15.03
C GLN A 167 35.74 -7.93 15.98
N GLY A 168 34.76 -8.66 15.46
CA GLY A 168 34.00 -9.67 16.19
C GLY A 168 32.93 -9.11 17.14
N ILE A 169 32.81 -7.78 17.34
CA ILE A 169 31.82 -7.17 18.25
C ILE A 169 30.90 -6.22 17.50
N ALA A 170 29.60 -6.40 17.67
CA ALA A 170 28.59 -5.48 17.17
C ALA A 170 27.56 -5.10 18.27
N VAL A 171 26.85 -4.00 18.03
CA VAL A 171 25.78 -3.52 18.88
C VAL A 171 24.48 -3.53 18.11
N LEU A 172 23.42 -4.01 18.75
CA LEU A 172 22.03 -3.89 18.35
C LEU A 172 21.35 -2.89 19.29
N PRO A 173 21.26 -1.60 18.91
CA PRO A 173 20.56 -0.62 19.71
C PRO A 173 19.06 -0.79 19.54
N LEU A 174 18.32 -0.94 20.63
CA LEU A 174 16.87 -0.97 20.63
C LEU A 174 16.36 0.45 20.98
N ILE A 175 15.64 1.06 20.04
CA ILE A 175 15.22 2.48 20.13
C ILE A 175 13.71 2.61 20.03
N GLY A 176 13.10 3.41 20.91
CA GLY A 176 11.68 3.75 20.89
C GLY A 176 10.79 2.69 21.53
N ILE A 177 9.60 2.50 20.96
CA ILE A 177 8.65 1.48 21.42
C ILE A 177 9.03 0.16 20.75
N MET A 178 9.24 -0.87 21.54
CA MET A 178 9.47 -2.23 21.06
C MET A 178 8.19 -3.04 21.28
N ASP A 179 7.65 -3.56 20.20
CA ASP A 179 6.51 -4.46 20.17
C ASP A 179 6.89 -5.81 19.56
N SER A 180 5.98 -6.78 19.63
CA SER A 180 6.20 -8.12 19.10
C SER A 180 6.53 -8.13 17.61
N SER A 181 5.96 -7.23 16.82
CA SER A 181 6.20 -7.17 15.38
C SER A 181 7.64 -6.77 15.04
N ARG A 182 8.22 -5.83 15.78
CA ARG A 182 9.62 -5.42 15.65
C ARG A 182 10.60 -6.49 16.09
N PHE A 183 10.31 -7.23 17.17
CA PHE A 183 11.16 -8.36 17.57
C PHE A 183 11.09 -9.49 16.56
N GLN A 184 9.91 -9.81 16.02
CA GLN A 184 9.77 -10.78 14.93
C GLN A 184 10.57 -10.35 13.69
N TYR A 185 10.57 -9.07 13.36
CA TYR A 185 11.39 -8.53 12.28
C TYR A 185 12.89 -8.76 12.56
N ILE A 186 13.38 -8.46 13.77
CA ILE A 186 14.77 -8.70 14.18
C ILE A 186 15.12 -10.18 14.02
N ILE A 187 14.29 -11.07 14.55
CA ILE A 187 14.54 -12.52 14.51
C ILE A 187 14.54 -13.03 13.08
N ASN A 188 13.60 -12.63 12.27
CA ASN A 188 13.39 -13.20 10.93
C ASN A 188 14.31 -12.60 9.86
N HIS A 189 14.77 -11.36 10.02
CA HIS A 189 15.53 -10.64 8.99
C HIS A 189 16.96 -10.28 9.41
N LEU A 190 17.18 -9.83 10.65
CA LEU A 190 18.50 -9.43 11.08
C LEU A 190 19.34 -10.62 11.54
N VAL A 191 18.77 -11.53 12.33
CA VAL A 191 19.49 -12.69 12.84
C VAL A 191 20.06 -13.57 11.73
N PRO A 192 19.34 -13.90 10.65
CA PRO A 192 19.91 -14.68 9.53
C PRO A 192 21.08 -14.01 8.82
N SER A 193 21.20 -12.69 8.92
CA SER A 193 22.31 -11.93 8.29
C SER A 193 23.61 -11.95 9.09
N ILE A 194 23.56 -12.38 10.35
CA ILE A 194 24.70 -12.36 11.29
C ILE A 194 25.84 -13.29 10.91
N PRO A 195 25.62 -14.56 10.50
CA PRO A 195 26.70 -15.49 10.17
C PRO A 195 27.66 -14.97 9.10
N HIS A 196 27.17 -14.10 8.22
CA HIS A 196 27.97 -13.49 7.14
C HIS A 196 28.86 -12.34 7.63
N ARG A 197 28.77 -11.94 8.89
CA ARG A 197 29.44 -10.75 9.45
C ARG A 197 30.65 -11.03 10.33
N SER A 198 31.10 -12.27 10.46
CA SER A 198 32.22 -12.70 11.32
C SER A 198 32.11 -12.13 12.75
N MET A 199 30.90 -12.20 13.34
CA MET A 199 30.57 -11.64 14.64
C MET A 199 30.56 -12.72 15.71
N GLU A 200 31.28 -12.48 16.80
CA GLU A 200 31.39 -13.39 17.96
C GLU A 200 30.55 -12.88 19.13
N HIS A 201 30.45 -11.56 19.29
CA HIS A 201 29.73 -10.91 20.37
C HIS A 201 28.70 -9.91 19.86
N LEU A 202 27.48 -10.00 20.39
CA LEU A 202 26.42 -9.03 20.14
C LEU A 202 25.98 -8.36 21.44
N ILE A 203 26.11 -7.05 21.49
CA ILE A 203 25.61 -6.23 22.60
C ILE A 203 24.22 -5.72 22.21
N ILE A 204 23.20 -6.14 22.97
CA ILE A 204 21.83 -5.59 22.81
C ILE A 204 21.70 -4.42 23.79
N ASP A 205 21.55 -3.22 23.26
CA ASP A 205 21.50 -1.99 24.04
C ASP A 205 20.09 -1.46 24.25
N PHE A 206 19.65 -1.43 25.52
CA PHE A 206 18.32 -1.00 25.95
C PHE A 206 18.24 0.48 26.33
N SER A 207 19.32 1.26 26.17
CA SER A 207 19.34 2.68 26.54
C SER A 207 18.24 3.52 25.88
N GLY A 208 17.83 3.14 24.68
CA GLY A 208 16.82 3.83 23.87
C GLY A 208 15.38 3.38 24.08
N ILE A 209 15.13 2.34 24.90
CA ILE A 209 13.76 1.83 25.15
C ILE A 209 13.09 2.61 26.27
N LEU A 210 11.81 2.90 26.11
CA LEU A 210 11.01 3.57 27.13
C LEU A 210 10.32 2.59 28.07
N THR A 211 9.71 1.54 27.54
CA THR A 211 8.95 0.52 28.28
C THR A 211 9.15 -0.85 27.66
N ILE A 212 9.08 -1.90 28.48
CA ILE A 212 9.01 -3.31 28.05
C ILE A 212 7.78 -3.92 28.73
N ASP A 213 6.91 -4.55 27.98
CA ASP A 213 5.85 -5.39 28.51
C ASP A 213 6.30 -6.86 28.60
N SER A 214 5.45 -7.72 29.16
CA SER A 214 5.75 -9.14 29.33
C SER A 214 5.96 -9.89 28.01
N GLU A 215 5.24 -9.50 26.96
CA GLU A 215 5.35 -10.11 25.64
C GLU A 215 6.69 -9.79 24.98
N VAL A 216 7.11 -8.52 25.03
CA VAL A 216 8.44 -8.08 24.57
C VAL A 216 9.57 -8.75 25.33
N ALA A 217 9.40 -8.93 26.63
CA ALA A 217 10.39 -9.61 27.45
C ALA A 217 10.57 -11.08 27.05
N GLU A 218 9.48 -11.78 26.71
CA GLU A 218 9.53 -13.15 26.19
C GLU A 218 10.25 -13.22 24.82
N GLN A 219 10.01 -12.26 23.95
CA GLN A 219 10.69 -12.15 22.65
C GLN A 219 12.21 -11.92 22.79
N ILE A 220 12.65 -11.18 23.82
CA ILE A 220 14.08 -11.00 24.14
C ILE A 220 14.73 -12.35 24.46
N PHE A 221 14.05 -13.23 25.21
CA PHE A 221 14.55 -14.58 25.50
C PHE A 221 14.68 -15.43 24.24
N ILE A 222 13.67 -15.38 23.37
CA ILE A 222 13.70 -16.10 22.09
C ILE A 222 14.90 -15.61 21.28
N LEU A 223 15.07 -14.30 21.13
CA LEU A 223 16.20 -13.70 20.42
C LEU A 223 17.54 -14.15 20.99
N HIS A 224 17.71 -14.07 22.33
CA HIS A 224 18.93 -14.53 23.01
C HIS A 224 19.20 -16.00 22.70
N SER A 225 18.20 -16.88 22.83
CA SER A 225 18.34 -18.32 22.62
C SER A 225 18.74 -18.63 21.17
N VAL A 226 18.13 -17.96 20.19
CA VAL A 226 18.48 -18.11 18.77
C VAL A 226 19.91 -17.68 18.50
N LEU A 227 20.35 -16.56 19.06
CA LEU A 227 21.72 -16.07 18.91
C LEU A 227 22.74 -17.00 19.54
N GLN A 228 22.45 -17.56 20.70
CA GLN A 228 23.31 -18.58 21.36
C GLN A 228 23.44 -19.85 20.52
N LEU A 229 22.35 -20.30 19.87
CA LEU A 229 22.39 -21.45 18.96
C LEU A 229 23.26 -21.19 17.72
N LEU A 230 23.39 -19.94 17.33
CA LEU A 230 24.29 -19.49 16.24
C LEU A 230 25.76 -19.32 16.73
N GLY A 231 26.04 -19.60 17.99
CA GLY A 231 27.38 -19.46 18.55
C GLY A 231 27.78 -18.02 18.92
N ILE A 232 26.81 -17.10 19.02
CA ILE A 232 27.04 -15.69 19.29
C ILE A 232 26.90 -15.46 20.81
N HIS A 233 27.89 -14.84 21.41
CA HIS A 233 27.82 -14.40 22.80
C HIS A 233 27.00 -13.11 22.91
N VAL A 234 25.86 -13.20 23.61
CA VAL A 234 24.94 -12.05 23.79
C VAL A 234 25.22 -11.36 25.12
N MET A 235 25.36 -10.05 25.09
CA MET A 235 25.50 -9.18 26.26
C MET A 235 24.41 -8.11 26.23
N PHE A 236 23.88 -7.74 27.38
CA PHE A 236 22.88 -6.68 27.51
C PHE A 236 23.51 -5.42 28.10
N SER A 237 23.16 -4.26 27.57
CA SER A 237 23.62 -2.97 28.09
C SER A 237 22.47 -1.95 28.22
N GLY A 238 22.69 -0.92 29.05
CA GLY A 238 21.79 0.23 29.14
C GLY A 238 20.44 -0.04 29.80
N MET A 239 20.32 -1.13 30.56
CA MET A 239 19.08 -1.50 31.25
C MET A 239 18.85 -0.57 32.45
N ARG A 240 17.79 0.26 32.36
CA ARG A 240 17.43 1.19 33.45
C ARG A 240 16.74 0.46 34.60
N PRO A 241 16.82 0.97 35.87
CA PRO A 241 16.19 0.33 37.01
C PRO A 241 14.69 0.05 36.85
N ASN A 242 13.95 0.97 36.24
CA ASN A 242 12.52 0.78 35.99
C ASN A 242 12.26 -0.40 35.04
N LEU A 243 13.07 -0.53 34.00
CA LEU A 243 13.02 -1.62 33.05
C LEU A 243 13.30 -2.95 33.72
N SER A 244 14.36 -3.01 34.55
CA SER A 244 14.72 -4.21 35.32
C SER A 244 13.59 -4.66 36.26
N MET A 245 12.86 -3.71 36.87
CA MET A 245 11.72 -4.04 37.73
C MET A 245 10.52 -4.60 36.93
N GLU A 246 10.25 -4.09 35.76
CA GLU A 246 9.18 -4.60 34.90
C GLU A 246 9.48 -6.02 34.40
N VAL A 247 10.70 -6.27 34.01
CA VAL A 247 11.21 -7.59 33.62
C VAL A 247 11.08 -8.62 34.76
N VAL A 248 11.48 -8.26 35.97
CA VAL A 248 11.34 -9.12 37.16
C VAL A 248 9.86 -9.38 37.49
N ARG A 249 8.98 -8.36 37.34
CA ARG A 249 7.53 -8.53 37.52
C ARG A 249 6.89 -9.45 36.46
N ALA A 250 7.44 -9.46 35.24
CA ALA A 250 7.04 -10.40 34.21
C ALA A 250 7.53 -11.84 34.46
N GLY A 251 8.20 -12.11 35.59
CA GLY A 251 8.69 -13.43 35.95
C GLY A 251 9.96 -13.86 35.22
N ILE A 252 10.66 -12.92 34.61
CA ILE A 252 11.84 -13.17 33.79
C ILE A 252 13.11 -13.07 34.65
N ASP A 253 13.88 -14.15 34.70
CA ASP A 253 15.14 -14.20 35.40
C ASP A 253 16.31 -13.79 34.50
N PHE A 254 16.82 -12.57 34.71
CA PHE A 254 18.00 -12.05 34.03
C PHE A 254 19.33 -12.42 34.68
N SER A 255 19.32 -13.19 35.76
CA SER A 255 20.55 -13.58 36.48
C SER A 255 21.55 -14.37 35.63
N ASN A 256 21.06 -15.05 34.62
CA ASN A 256 21.86 -15.83 33.67
C ASN A 256 22.47 -15.02 32.52
N PHE A 257 22.15 -13.72 32.43
CA PHE A 257 22.63 -12.88 31.32
C PHE A 257 23.74 -11.94 31.78
N GLN A 258 24.74 -11.77 30.93
CA GLN A 258 25.78 -10.75 31.16
C GLN A 258 25.18 -9.35 30.90
N THR A 259 25.05 -8.56 31.96
CA THR A 259 24.46 -7.24 31.93
C THR A 259 25.48 -6.18 32.30
N PHE A 260 25.46 -5.04 31.56
CA PHE A 260 26.38 -3.92 31.74
C PHE A 260 25.59 -2.60 31.80
N SER A 261 26.13 -1.62 32.53
CA SER A 261 25.45 -0.31 32.62
C SER A 261 25.41 0.46 31.30
N ASN A 262 26.36 0.19 30.40
CA ASN A 262 26.47 0.83 29.08
C ASN A 262 27.30 -0.02 28.12
N VAL A 263 27.21 0.30 26.82
CA VAL A 263 27.93 -0.39 25.73
C VAL A 263 29.45 -0.41 25.97
N LYS A 264 30.05 0.68 26.46
CA LYS A 264 31.48 0.75 26.70
C LYS A 264 31.95 -0.33 27.66
N GLN A 265 31.25 -0.51 28.79
CA GLN A 265 31.60 -1.55 29.76
C GLN A 265 31.48 -2.98 29.18
N ALA A 266 30.47 -3.21 28.32
CA ALA A 266 30.33 -4.48 27.64
C ALA A 266 31.50 -4.74 26.67
N VAL A 267 31.91 -3.76 25.89
CA VAL A 267 33.10 -3.84 24.99
C VAL A 267 34.38 -4.07 25.79
N ASP A 268 34.60 -3.31 26.88
CA ASP A 268 35.79 -3.44 27.74
C ASP A 268 35.89 -4.82 28.39
N SER A 269 34.76 -5.51 28.61
CA SER A 269 34.74 -6.86 29.20
C SER A 269 35.22 -7.95 28.23
N VAL A 270 35.03 -7.76 26.91
CA VAL A 270 35.51 -8.70 25.90
C VAL A 270 37.00 -8.56 25.64
N ASN A 271 37.53 -7.35 25.82
CA ASN A 271 38.95 -7.04 25.58
C ASN A 271 39.89 -7.39 26.74
N ARG A 272 39.35 -7.95 27.84
CA ARG A 272 40.12 -8.44 29.01
C ARG A 272 40.40 -9.93 28.92
#